data_ca137db062eed8c37d8450fb30a1b3ef
#
_entry.id   ca137db062eed8c37d8450fb30a1b3ef
#
_cell.length_a   1.000
_cell.length_b   1.000
_cell.length_c   1.000
_cell.angle_alpha   90.00
_cell.angle_beta   90.00
_cell.angle_gamma   90.00
#
_symmetry.space_group_name_H-M   'P 1'
#
loop_
_entity.id
_entity.type
_entity.pdbx_description
1 polymer ?
#
loop_
_entity_poly.entity_id
_entity_poly.type
_entity_poly.pdbx_seq_one_letter_code
_entity_poly.pdbx_strand_id
1 'polypeptide(L)'
;MRKRIAMVLLGLSLAVGTPAATNMFPTVSAQTVQAAGKTGWTQESGTWYFYKDGVKQTGWQTWDGKKYYLNADGTMKANEWMIDTDGSVYYFRSWGGAYLNCKARINGRSYTFGADSKVQGSQWVVKGGKWYLVKDGKIATGWQTWDGNKYYMNSDGSMRSNEWRLDDTGKIRYLCSWGGAYKSRSAKINGRSYTFNSAAEVTNMQWIVMDGQWKLAKDGKIATGWQTWDNNRYYLNADGTMKANESFTDGGKTYFFCSWGGAYKNCWQTWNGKKYYLHDNGAAYQNEWLKTGGKWYWFQADSTMAVNTSFTYKDNLYFVDGNGVMLSGCWKEENGAKYYIRSWGGACKDMQMKISGKTYYFRSDCKMVTDQTVNGNYYGKDGALTTKPAAKPTETPKPTETPKPTETPKPTETPKPTETPKPTETPKPTETPKPTETPKPTETPKPTETPNQQKYQL
;
A
#
# COMPACT_ATOMS: atom_id res chain seq x y z
N MET A 1 -37.62 42.19 -38.74
CA MET A 1 -37.33 43.61 -38.60
C MET A 1 -36.01 43.80 -37.89
N ARG A 2 -35.00 44.29 -38.60
CA ARG A 2 -33.68 44.56 -38.03
C ARG A 2 -33.71 45.92 -37.38
N LYS A 3 -33.67 46.02 -36.04
CA LYS A 3 -33.44 47.32 -35.38
C LYS A 3 -31.93 47.49 -35.27
N ARG A 4 -31.45 48.52 -35.99
CA ARG A 4 -30.06 49.00 -35.88
C ARG A 4 -29.86 49.71 -34.55
N ILE A 5 -28.80 49.36 -33.83
CA ILE A 5 -28.37 50.08 -32.64
C ILE A 5 -27.61 51.32 -33.17
N ALA A 6 -28.15 52.50 -32.89
CA ALA A 6 -27.50 53.79 -33.23
C ALA A 6 -26.35 54.02 -32.26
N MET A 7 -25.19 54.22 -32.82
CA MET A 7 -23.97 54.72 -32.12
C MET A 7 -24.10 56.25 -32.02
N VAL A 8 -24.06 56.76 -30.81
CA VAL A 8 -23.87 58.23 -30.60
C VAL A 8 -22.37 58.44 -30.32
N LEU A 9 -21.68 59.03 -31.30
CA LEU A 9 -20.36 59.55 -31.13
C LEU A 9 -20.47 61.00 -30.69
N LEU A 10 -20.05 61.34 -29.46
CA LEU A 10 -19.78 62.71 -29.07
C LEU A 10 -18.27 62.99 -29.20
N GLY A 11 -17.93 63.78 -30.20
CA GLY A 11 -16.61 64.34 -30.37
C GLY A 11 -16.40 65.54 -29.44
N LEU A 12 -15.26 65.59 -28.77
CA LEU A 12 -14.82 66.77 -28.01
C LEU A 12 -13.65 67.44 -28.75
N SER A 13 -13.86 68.67 -29.23
CA SER A 13 -12.85 69.52 -29.85
C SER A 13 -12.01 70.24 -28.78
N LEU A 14 -10.70 70.19 -28.93
CA LEU A 14 -9.73 71.01 -28.16
C LEU A 14 -9.75 72.49 -28.61
N ALA A 15 -9.74 73.42 -27.67
CA ALA A 15 -9.34 74.79 -27.90
C ALA A 15 -8.16 75.14 -27.01
N VAL A 16 -7.11 75.63 -27.66
CA VAL A 16 -5.86 76.16 -27.08
C VAL A 16 -6.02 77.63 -26.83
N GLY A 17 -5.49 78.14 -25.70
CA GLY A 17 -5.36 79.57 -25.44
C GLY A 17 -4.65 79.85 -24.11
N THR A 18 -3.47 80.41 -24.17
CA THR A 18 -2.66 81.00 -23.08
C THR A 18 -2.64 82.53 -23.22
N PRO A 19 -2.04 83.45 -22.32
CA PRO A 19 -1.69 83.26 -20.89
C PRO A 19 -2.02 84.47 -19.97
N ALA A 20 -1.61 84.37 -18.70
CA ALA A 20 -1.10 85.39 -17.76
C ALA A 20 -2.05 86.15 -16.82
N ALA A 21 -1.82 86.03 -15.56
CA ALA A 21 -1.37 86.98 -14.50
C ALA A 21 -2.06 86.76 -13.15
N THR A 22 -1.26 86.38 -12.21
CA THR A 22 -1.20 86.66 -10.75
C THR A 22 -2.43 87.21 -10.02
N ASN A 23 -2.95 86.53 -8.97
CA ASN A 23 -2.82 86.84 -7.54
C ASN A 23 -3.82 86.11 -6.62
N MET A 24 -3.23 85.72 -5.51
CA MET A 24 -3.78 85.52 -4.14
C MET A 24 -5.07 84.69 -3.90
N PHE A 25 -4.84 83.66 -3.20
CA PHE A 25 -5.59 82.69 -2.35
C PHE A 25 -6.98 83.05 -1.86
N PRO A 26 -7.93 82.07 -1.74
CA PRO A 26 -7.92 81.14 -0.64
C PRO A 26 -8.04 79.72 -1.11
N THR A 27 -7.53 78.81 -0.27
CA THR A 27 -7.63 77.33 -0.39
C THR A 27 -9.09 76.93 -0.42
N VAL A 28 -9.61 76.68 -1.61
CA VAL A 28 -10.80 75.86 -1.80
C VAL A 28 -10.33 74.41 -2.03
N SER A 29 -10.68 73.53 -1.14
CA SER A 29 -10.45 72.12 -1.34
C SER A 29 -10.95 71.75 -2.73
N ALA A 30 -10.04 71.30 -3.59
CA ALA A 30 -10.40 70.69 -4.87
C ALA A 30 -11.25 69.43 -4.60
N GLN A 31 -12.56 69.59 -4.62
CA GLN A 31 -13.40 68.45 -4.94
C GLN A 31 -12.99 68.03 -6.35
N THR A 32 -12.30 66.96 -6.49
CA THR A 32 -12.13 66.24 -7.75
C THR A 32 -13.54 65.92 -8.21
N VAL A 33 -14.06 66.71 -9.15
CA VAL A 33 -15.20 66.33 -9.95
C VAL A 33 -14.75 65.08 -10.73
N GLN A 34 -15.04 63.95 -10.18
CA GLN A 34 -14.84 62.68 -10.83
C GLN A 34 -15.75 62.71 -12.06
N ALA A 35 -15.17 62.82 -13.26
CA ALA A 35 -15.93 62.74 -14.51
C ALA A 35 -16.86 61.55 -14.43
N ALA A 36 -18.16 61.75 -14.70
CA ALA A 36 -19.16 60.71 -14.66
C ALA A 36 -18.63 59.49 -15.45
N GLY A 37 -18.29 58.42 -14.75
CA GLY A 37 -17.60 57.29 -15.34
C GLY A 37 -18.51 56.64 -16.39
N LYS A 38 -17.91 56.18 -17.47
CA LYS A 38 -18.54 55.45 -18.55
C LYS A 38 -19.36 54.24 -18.00
N THR A 39 -20.66 54.19 -18.27
CA THR A 39 -21.55 53.08 -17.93
C THR A 39 -22.11 52.45 -19.20
N GLY A 40 -22.06 51.11 -19.33
CA GLY A 40 -22.53 50.37 -20.49
C GLY A 40 -21.49 49.55 -21.22
N TRP A 41 -21.90 48.98 -22.33
CA TRP A 41 -21.05 48.11 -23.16
C TRP A 41 -20.06 48.93 -23.97
N THR A 42 -18.83 48.46 -24.00
CA THR A 42 -17.72 49.02 -24.81
C THR A 42 -16.93 47.95 -25.48
N GLN A 43 -16.62 48.14 -26.76
CA GLN A 43 -15.70 47.31 -27.49
C GLN A 43 -14.30 47.90 -27.50
N GLU A 44 -13.31 47.14 -27.05
CA GLU A 44 -11.91 47.54 -27.03
C GLU A 44 -11.13 46.44 -27.78
N SER A 45 -10.43 46.80 -28.86
CA SER A 45 -9.69 45.88 -29.72
C SER A 45 -10.49 44.63 -30.12
N GLY A 46 -11.77 44.80 -30.47
CA GLY A 46 -12.67 43.70 -30.87
C GLY A 46 -13.32 42.93 -29.71
N THR A 47 -12.93 43.16 -28.49
CA THR A 47 -13.44 42.48 -27.28
C THR A 47 -14.45 43.35 -26.55
N TRP A 48 -15.56 42.77 -26.11
CA TRP A 48 -16.59 43.48 -25.38
C TRP A 48 -16.36 43.43 -23.88
N TYR A 49 -16.51 44.64 -23.25
CA TYR A 49 -16.46 44.85 -21.80
C TYR A 49 -17.70 45.61 -21.34
N PHE A 50 -18.07 45.43 -20.11
CA PHE A 50 -19.12 46.20 -19.48
C PHE A 50 -18.53 47.08 -18.39
N TYR A 51 -18.84 48.38 -18.44
CA TYR A 51 -18.40 49.36 -17.46
C TYR A 51 -19.57 49.84 -16.64
N LYS A 52 -19.34 50.11 -15.38
CA LYS A 52 -20.26 50.82 -14.48
C LYS A 52 -19.43 51.90 -13.76
N ASP A 53 -19.85 53.15 -13.92
CA ASP A 53 -19.16 54.31 -13.34
C ASP A 53 -17.64 54.36 -13.62
N GLY A 54 -17.27 54.00 -14.83
CA GLY A 54 -15.86 53.95 -15.29
C GLY A 54 -15.09 52.69 -14.87
N VAL A 55 -15.68 51.82 -14.08
CA VAL A 55 -15.04 50.58 -13.60
C VAL A 55 -15.46 49.41 -14.48
N LYS A 56 -14.47 48.66 -14.98
CA LYS A 56 -14.67 47.43 -15.74
C LYS A 56 -15.27 46.38 -14.84
N GLN A 57 -16.40 45.80 -15.24
CA GLN A 57 -17.14 44.81 -14.46
C GLN A 57 -16.70 43.38 -14.77
N THR A 58 -16.92 42.48 -13.81
CA THR A 58 -16.69 41.04 -13.92
C THR A 58 -17.90 40.28 -13.40
N GLY A 59 -17.98 38.98 -13.66
CA GLY A 59 -19.05 38.12 -13.20
C GLY A 59 -20.38 38.41 -13.91
N TRP A 60 -21.50 38.09 -13.25
CA TRP A 60 -22.84 38.25 -13.79
C TRP A 60 -23.25 39.71 -13.91
N GLN A 61 -23.77 40.09 -15.08
CA GLN A 61 -24.36 41.37 -15.34
C GLN A 61 -25.74 41.20 -15.96
N THR A 62 -26.67 42.07 -15.63
CA THR A 62 -27.99 42.16 -16.27
C THR A 62 -28.10 43.49 -17.03
N TRP A 63 -28.43 43.42 -18.33
CA TRP A 63 -28.61 44.57 -19.18
C TRP A 63 -29.76 44.33 -20.17
N ASP A 64 -30.69 45.23 -20.29
CA ASP A 64 -31.86 45.12 -21.17
C ASP A 64 -32.60 43.76 -21.00
N GLY A 65 -32.85 43.38 -19.73
CA GLY A 65 -33.56 42.14 -19.40
C GLY A 65 -32.81 40.86 -19.73
N LYS A 66 -31.53 40.90 -20.13
CA LYS A 66 -30.71 39.76 -20.48
C LYS A 66 -29.54 39.59 -19.54
N LYS A 67 -29.14 38.37 -19.29
CA LYS A 67 -27.98 38.02 -18.47
C LYS A 67 -26.72 37.85 -19.32
N TYR A 68 -25.63 38.41 -18.85
CA TYR A 68 -24.28 38.31 -19.42
C TYR A 68 -23.32 37.86 -18.34
N TYR A 69 -22.22 37.27 -18.76
CA TYR A 69 -21.14 36.92 -17.83
C TYR A 69 -19.80 37.47 -18.35
N LEU A 70 -19.07 38.13 -17.49
CA LEU A 70 -17.76 38.69 -17.76
C LEU A 70 -16.71 37.88 -17.01
N ASN A 71 -15.66 37.46 -17.69
CA ASN A 71 -14.53 36.76 -17.12
C ASN A 71 -13.80 37.63 -16.08
N ALA A 72 -12.84 37.05 -15.35
CA ALA A 72 -12.07 37.78 -14.35
C ALA A 72 -11.26 38.98 -14.96
N ASP A 73 -10.91 38.90 -16.23
CA ASP A 73 -10.26 39.99 -17.00
C ASP A 73 -11.28 41.00 -17.57
N GLY A 74 -12.57 40.84 -17.29
CA GLY A 74 -13.66 41.66 -17.78
C GLY A 74 -14.16 41.29 -19.17
N THR A 75 -13.59 40.31 -19.88
CA THR A 75 -14.02 39.90 -21.22
C THR A 75 -15.37 39.22 -21.21
N MET A 76 -16.26 39.53 -22.14
CA MET A 76 -17.60 38.97 -22.22
C MET A 76 -17.58 37.55 -22.78
N LYS A 77 -18.26 36.61 -22.06
CA LYS A 77 -18.52 35.26 -22.59
C LYS A 77 -19.49 35.29 -23.75
N ALA A 78 -19.10 34.62 -24.85
CA ALA A 78 -19.93 34.52 -26.05
C ALA A 78 -19.71 33.17 -26.74
N ASN A 79 -20.79 32.62 -27.30
CA ASN A 79 -20.80 31.37 -28.09
C ASN A 79 -20.19 30.16 -27.32
N GLU A 80 -20.38 30.09 -26.02
CA GLU A 80 -19.81 29.05 -25.16
C GLU A 80 -20.75 28.60 -24.05
N TRP A 81 -20.51 27.36 -23.55
CA TRP A 81 -21.10 26.83 -22.34
C TRP A 81 -20.40 27.38 -21.10
N MET A 82 -21.17 27.74 -20.11
CA MET A 82 -20.69 28.06 -18.77
C MET A 82 -21.33 27.13 -17.75
N ILE A 83 -20.52 26.60 -16.85
CA ILE A 83 -20.96 25.94 -15.61
C ILE A 83 -20.54 26.90 -14.50
N ASP A 84 -21.52 27.38 -13.74
CA ASP A 84 -21.31 28.29 -12.63
C ASP A 84 -20.81 27.56 -11.39
N THR A 85 -20.36 28.29 -10.40
CA THR A 85 -19.84 27.74 -9.11
C THR A 85 -20.87 26.89 -8.35
N ASP A 86 -22.17 27.18 -8.53
CA ASP A 86 -23.26 26.38 -7.96
C ASP A 86 -23.66 25.16 -8.83
N GLY A 87 -22.90 24.89 -9.91
CA GLY A 87 -23.19 23.85 -10.90
C GLY A 87 -24.24 24.19 -11.94
N SER A 88 -24.82 25.38 -11.93
CA SER A 88 -25.81 25.85 -12.92
C SER A 88 -25.21 26.00 -14.30
N VAL A 89 -25.98 25.62 -15.35
CA VAL A 89 -25.46 25.52 -16.71
C VAL A 89 -26.18 26.50 -17.64
N TYR A 90 -25.40 27.31 -18.31
CA TYR A 90 -25.83 28.37 -19.22
C TYR A 90 -25.12 28.24 -20.58
N TYR A 91 -25.71 28.81 -21.62
CA TYR A 91 -25.05 29.01 -22.91
C TYR A 91 -25.23 30.46 -23.37
N PHE A 92 -24.12 31.09 -23.74
CA PHE A 92 -24.08 32.45 -24.23
C PHE A 92 -24.11 32.47 -25.76
N ARG A 93 -24.97 33.33 -26.32
CA ARG A 93 -25.07 33.56 -27.75
C ARG A 93 -23.82 34.26 -28.27
N SER A 94 -23.63 34.30 -29.58
CA SER A 94 -22.49 34.98 -30.21
C SER A 94 -22.36 36.46 -29.85
N TRP A 95 -23.46 37.10 -29.46
CA TRP A 95 -23.46 38.47 -28.99
C TRP A 95 -23.44 38.61 -27.44
N GLY A 96 -23.17 37.53 -26.71
CA GLY A 96 -22.91 37.49 -25.28
C GLY A 96 -24.10 37.30 -24.38
N GLY A 97 -25.35 37.49 -24.79
CA GLY A 97 -26.51 37.27 -23.97
C GLY A 97 -26.81 35.77 -23.76
N ALA A 98 -27.11 35.37 -22.54
CA ALA A 98 -27.56 34.02 -22.24
C ALA A 98 -28.89 33.71 -22.90
N TYR A 99 -29.09 32.44 -23.36
CA TYR A 99 -30.37 31.99 -23.83
C TYR A 99 -31.42 32.07 -22.69
N LEU A 100 -32.62 32.52 -23.01
CA LEU A 100 -33.68 32.78 -22.07
C LEU A 100 -35.02 32.37 -22.68
N ASN A 101 -35.86 31.62 -21.97
CA ASN A 101 -37.22 31.24 -22.35
C ASN A 101 -37.33 30.76 -23.80
N CYS A 102 -36.45 29.85 -24.25
CA CYS A 102 -36.47 29.44 -25.66
C CYS A 102 -35.87 28.05 -25.87
N LYS A 103 -36.18 27.48 -27.02
CA LYS A 103 -35.46 26.34 -27.57
C LYS A 103 -34.37 26.80 -28.52
N ALA A 104 -33.23 26.18 -28.49
CA ALA A 104 -32.09 26.49 -29.35
C ALA A 104 -31.36 25.21 -29.79
N ARG A 105 -30.81 25.22 -31.00
CA ARG A 105 -29.93 24.16 -31.51
C ARG A 105 -28.48 24.61 -31.39
N ILE A 106 -27.69 23.91 -30.57
CA ILE A 106 -26.31 24.22 -30.31
C ILE A 106 -25.48 23.00 -30.66
N ASN A 107 -24.50 23.14 -31.55
CA ASN A 107 -23.67 22.05 -32.04
C ASN A 107 -24.47 20.78 -32.42
N GLY A 108 -25.56 20.99 -33.17
CA GLY A 108 -26.42 19.94 -33.68
C GLY A 108 -27.44 19.34 -32.69
N ARG A 109 -27.43 19.74 -31.42
CA ARG A 109 -28.34 19.25 -30.36
C ARG A 109 -29.34 20.33 -29.95
N SER A 110 -30.57 19.90 -29.66
CA SER A 110 -31.62 20.80 -29.20
C SER A 110 -31.64 20.95 -27.70
N TYR A 111 -31.70 22.17 -27.22
CA TYR A 111 -31.76 22.52 -25.78
C TYR A 111 -32.94 23.43 -25.49
N THR A 112 -33.50 23.31 -24.31
CA THR A 112 -34.52 24.21 -23.79
C THR A 112 -33.91 25.03 -22.66
N PHE A 113 -34.12 26.33 -22.66
CA PHE A 113 -33.67 27.25 -21.61
C PHE A 113 -34.88 27.90 -20.94
N GLY A 114 -34.84 27.92 -19.61
CA GLY A 114 -35.91 28.49 -18.78
C GLY A 114 -35.86 30.02 -18.62
N ALA A 115 -36.78 30.56 -17.81
CA ALA A 115 -36.84 31.96 -17.43
C ALA A 115 -35.61 32.41 -16.63
N ASP A 116 -34.90 31.50 -15.99
CA ASP A 116 -33.66 31.73 -15.28
C ASP A 116 -32.39 31.61 -16.16
N SER A 117 -32.60 31.39 -17.46
CA SER A 117 -31.55 31.13 -18.48
C SER A 117 -30.82 29.80 -18.32
N LYS A 118 -31.21 28.90 -17.42
CA LYS A 118 -30.59 27.61 -17.23
C LYS A 118 -31.18 26.58 -18.22
N VAL A 119 -30.36 25.57 -18.51
CA VAL A 119 -30.79 24.41 -19.31
C VAL A 119 -31.89 23.67 -18.55
N GLN A 120 -33.02 23.40 -19.20
CA GLN A 120 -34.17 22.70 -18.61
C GLN A 120 -34.15 21.20 -18.92
N GLY A 121 -34.70 20.42 -18.00
CA GLY A 121 -34.79 18.97 -18.11
C GLY A 121 -33.40 18.29 -18.06
N SER A 122 -33.38 17.08 -18.56
CA SER A 122 -32.11 16.30 -18.58
C SER A 122 -31.47 16.36 -19.96
N GLN A 123 -30.22 16.84 -20.05
CA GLN A 123 -29.53 17.08 -21.33
C GLN A 123 -28.03 16.79 -21.19
N TRP A 124 -27.43 16.32 -22.29
CA TRP A 124 -25.96 16.22 -22.38
C TRP A 124 -25.36 17.49 -22.99
N VAL A 125 -24.40 18.08 -22.30
CA VAL A 125 -23.61 19.20 -22.82
C VAL A 125 -22.14 18.83 -22.96
N VAL A 126 -21.46 19.46 -23.93
CA VAL A 126 -20.00 19.30 -24.12
C VAL A 126 -19.35 20.65 -23.89
N LYS A 127 -18.40 20.70 -22.94
CA LYS A 127 -17.61 21.88 -22.63
C LYS A 127 -16.15 21.50 -22.50
N GLY A 128 -15.26 22.16 -23.25
CA GLY A 128 -13.83 21.85 -23.20
C GLY A 128 -13.50 20.38 -23.53
N GLY A 129 -14.23 19.77 -24.47
CA GLY A 129 -14.06 18.36 -24.85
C GLY A 129 -14.61 17.34 -23.85
N LYS A 130 -15.10 17.77 -22.70
CA LYS A 130 -15.69 16.91 -21.65
C LYS A 130 -17.21 16.88 -21.76
N TRP A 131 -17.80 15.73 -21.46
CA TRP A 131 -19.24 15.52 -21.41
C TRP A 131 -19.76 15.76 -19.99
N TYR A 132 -20.92 16.42 -19.89
CA TYR A 132 -21.64 16.70 -18.65
C TYR A 132 -23.11 16.35 -18.83
N LEU A 133 -23.70 15.66 -17.86
CA LEU A 133 -25.14 15.47 -17.79
C LEU A 133 -25.72 16.60 -16.97
N VAL A 134 -26.59 17.40 -17.58
CA VAL A 134 -27.33 18.45 -16.89
C VAL A 134 -28.72 17.91 -16.54
N LYS A 135 -29.16 18.13 -15.32
CA LYS A 135 -30.49 17.84 -14.84
C LYS A 135 -31.06 19.11 -14.20
N ASP A 136 -32.21 19.56 -14.71
CA ASP A 136 -32.92 20.73 -14.19
C ASP A 136 -32.02 21.95 -13.93
N GLY A 137 -31.19 22.25 -14.91
CA GLY A 137 -30.30 23.41 -14.93
C GLY A 137 -28.98 23.25 -14.23
N LYS A 138 -28.70 22.12 -13.59
CA LYS A 138 -27.42 21.86 -12.89
C LYS A 138 -26.71 20.63 -13.42
N ILE A 139 -25.37 20.65 -13.32
CA ILE A 139 -24.58 19.45 -13.60
C ILE A 139 -24.90 18.33 -12.60
N ALA A 140 -25.05 17.12 -13.11
CA ALA A 140 -25.16 15.93 -12.29
C ALA A 140 -23.79 15.43 -11.85
N THR A 141 -23.69 14.82 -10.66
CA THR A 141 -22.47 14.18 -10.14
C THR A 141 -22.78 12.76 -9.67
N GLY A 142 -21.76 11.94 -9.49
CA GLY A 142 -21.93 10.55 -9.06
C GLY A 142 -22.59 9.66 -10.13
N TRP A 143 -23.20 8.58 -9.70
CA TRP A 143 -23.91 7.65 -10.58
C TRP A 143 -25.20 8.23 -11.12
N GLN A 144 -25.36 8.20 -12.43
CA GLN A 144 -26.53 8.68 -13.13
C GLN A 144 -27.10 7.61 -14.06
N THR A 145 -28.43 7.64 -14.24
CA THR A 145 -29.10 6.82 -15.28
C THR A 145 -29.67 7.74 -16.33
N TRP A 146 -29.35 7.44 -17.60
CA TRP A 146 -29.85 8.13 -18.78
C TRP A 146 -30.14 7.12 -19.88
N ASP A 147 -31.33 7.16 -20.46
CA ASP A 147 -31.74 6.26 -21.52
C ASP A 147 -31.41 4.77 -21.23
N GLY A 148 -31.78 4.35 -20.00
CA GLY A 148 -31.56 2.98 -19.52
C GLY A 148 -30.09 2.57 -19.33
N ASN A 149 -29.12 3.46 -19.54
CA ASN A 149 -27.70 3.22 -19.28
C ASN A 149 -27.22 3.93 -18.01
N LYS A 150 -26.22 3.34 -17.34
CA LYS A 150 -25.58 3.94 -16.17
C LYS A 150 -24.31 4.67 -16.58
N TYR A 151 -24.10 5.84 -16.03
CA TYR A 151 -22.94 6.71 -16.23
C TYR A 151 -22.40 7.16 -14.89
N TYR A 152 -21.14 7.53 -14.83
CA TYR A 152 -20.55 8.14 -13.64
C TYR A 152 -19.97 9.52 -13.97
N MET A 153 -20.36 10.51 -13.16
CA MET A 153 -19.91 11.89 -13.23
C MET A 153 -18.97 12.19 -12.06
N ASN A 154 -17.84 12.81 -12.34
CA ASN A 154 -16.94 13.33 -11.30
C ASN A 154 -17.63 14.39 -10.43
N SER A 155 -16.94 14.82 -9.38
CA SER A 155 -17.39 15.96 -8.56
C SER A 155 -17.47 17.28 -9.34
N ASP A 156 -16.65 17.44 -10.41
CA ASP A 156 -16.72 18.56 -11.36
C ASP A 156 -17.83 18.37 -12.43
N GLY A 157 -18.62 17.30 -12.34
CA GLY A 157 -19.68 16.94 -13.27
C GLY A 157 -19.18 16.30 -14.58
N SER A 158 -17.89 16.15 -14.82
CA SER A 158 -17.38 15.55 -16.04
C SER A 158 -17.58 14.04 -16.04
N MET A 159 -18.01 13.50 -17.21
CA MET A 159 -18.25 12.06 -17.40
C MET A 159 -16.98 11.25 -17.40
N ARG A 160 -16.99 10.11 -16.71
CA ARG A 160 -15.93 9.11 -16.73
C ARG A 160 -16.12 8.07 -17.82
N SER A 161 -15.04 7.52 -18.31
CA SER A 161 -15.05 6.46 -19.33
C SER A 161 -13.78 5.61 -19.28
N ASN A 162 -13.82 4.41 -19.88
CA ASN A 162 -12.71 3.45 -19.97
C ASN A 162 -12.12 3.04 -18.64
N GLU A 163 -12.97 2.86 -17.60
CA GLU A 163 -12.50 2.49 -16.28
C GLU A 163 -13.48 1.57 -15.54
N TRP A 164 -12.93 0.84 -14.55
CA TRP A 164 -13.70 0.10 -13.57
C TRP A 164 -14.13 1.03 -12.44
N ARG A 165 -15.38 0.86 -11.98
CA ARG A 165 -15.91 1.61 -10.84
C ARG A 165 -16.82 0.75 -9.98
N LEU A 166 -16.81 1.04 -8.66
CA LEU A 166 -17.85 0.57 -7.75
C LEU A 166 -19.02 1.53 -7.77
N ASP A 167 -20.23 1.00 -7.70
CA ASP A 167 -21.40 1.80 -7.38
C ASP A 167 -21.60 1.89 -5.85
N ASP A 168 -22.60 2.67 -5.44
CA ASP A 168 -22.89 2.95 -4.04
C ASP A 168 -23.28 1.68 -3.23
N THR A 169 -23.56 0.57 -3.91
CA THR A 169 -23.84 -0.75 -3.33
C THR A 169 -22.62 -1.69 -3.36
N GLY A 170 -21.46 -1.18 -3.79
CA GLY A 170 -20.20 -1.93 -3.92
C GLY A 170 -20.16 -2.88 -5.12
N LYS A 171 -21.08 -2.71 -6.10
CA LYS A 171 -21.08 -3.51 -7.33
C LYS A 171 -20.10 -2.96 -8.36
N ILE A 172 -19.38 -3.87 -9.03
CA ILE A 172 -18.36 -3.53 -10.01
C ILE A 172 -19.01 -3.30 -11.38
N ARG A 173 -18.70 -2.16 -11.99
CA ARG A 173 -19.12 -1.78 -13.34
C ARG A 173 -17.92 -1.33 -14.16
N TYR A 174 -18.00 -1.49 -15.48
CA TYR A 174 -17.02 -0.94 -16.40
C TYR A 174 -17.67 0.13 -17.28
N LEU A 175 -17.15 1.34 -17.20
CA LEU A 175 -17.54 2.45 -18.06
C LEU A 175 -16.78 2.34 -19.38
N CYS A 176 -17.48 2.15 -20.48
CA CYS A 176 -16.85 2.02 -21.79
C CYS A 176 -16.40 3.38 -22.37
N SER A 177 -15.86 3.39 -23.58
CA SER A 177 -15.30 4.60 -24.21
C SER A 177 -16.30 5.75 -24.40
N TRP A 178 -17.57 5.45 -24.55
CA TRP A 178 -18.65 6.46 -24.63
C TRP A 178 -19.28 6.80 -23.27
N GLY A 179 -18.70 6.31 -22.14
CA GLY A 179 -19.07 6.60 -20.75
C GLY A 179 -20.18 5.74 -20.15
N GLY A 180 -20.96 5.02 -20.93
CA GLY A 180 -22.00 4.14 -20.42
C GLY A 180 -21.41 2.84 -19.85
N ALA A 181 -22.03 2.31 -18.80
CA ALA A 181 -21.63 1.01 -18.26
C ALA A 181 -22.03 -0.14 -19.20
N TYR A 182 -21.14 -1.10 -19.43
CA TYR A 182 -21.50 -2.31 -20.17
C TYR A 182 -22.62 -3.07 -19.46
N LYS A 183 -23.63 -3.50 -20.21
CA LYS A 183 -24.75 -4.30 -19.73
C LYS A 183 -25.16 -5.38 -20.74
N SER A 184 -25.70 -6.50 -20.25
CA SER A 184 -26.23 -7.61 -21.07
C SER A 184 -25.29 -8.03 -22.20
N ARG A 185 -23.99 -8.15 -21.90
CA ARG A 185 -22.99 -8.49 -22.94
C ARG A 185 -21.70 -9.06 -22.34
N SER A 186 -20.96 -9.74 -23.19
CA SER A 186 -19.55 -10.03 -22.94
C SER A 186 -18.67 -9.01 -23.66
N ALA A 187 -17.53 -8.67 -23.05
CA ALA A 187 -16.57 -7.72 -23.60
C ALA A 187 -15.14 -8.11 -23.22
N LYS A 188 -14.20 -7.84 -24.12
CA LYS A 188 -12.76 -8.00 -23.85
C LYS A 188 -12.18 -6.65 -23.45
N ILE A 189 -11.63 -6.56 -22.24
CA ILE A 189 -11.05 -5.34 -21.68
C ILE A 189 -9.61 -5.66 -21.29
N ASN A 190 -8.65 -4.94 -21.85
CA ASN A 190 -7.22 -5.17 -21.62
C ASN A 190 -6.82 -6.66 -21.74
N GLY A 191 -7.32 -7.32 -22.80
CA GLY A 191 -7.01 -8.71 -23.11
C GLY A 191 -7.82 -9.76 -22.33
N ARG A 192 -8.58 -9.41 -21.28
CA ARG A 192 -9.39 -10.32 -20.47
C ARG A 192 -10.87 -10.25 -20.82
N SER A 193 -11.53 -11.40 -20.79
CA SER A 193 -12.97 -11.49 -21.09
C SER A 193 -13.81 -11.31 -19.82
N TYR A 194 -14.85 -10.50 -19.93
CA TYR A 194 -15.80 -10.20 -18.87
C TYR A 194 -17.23 -10.36 -19.37
N THR A 195 -18.12 -10.75 -18.47
CA THR A 195 -19.56 -10.85 -18.76
C THR A 195 -20.31 -9.91 -17.84
N PHE A 196 -21.25 -9.14 -18.41
CA PHE A 196 -22.05 -8.15 -17.71
C PHE A 196 -23.54 -8.53 -17.79
N ASN A 197 -24.22 -8.50 -16.65
CA ASN A 197 -25.69 -8.72 -16.58
C ASN A 197 -26.48 -7.51 -17.05
N SER A 198 -27.81 -7.61 -16.99
CA SER A 198 -28.74 -6.52 -17.37
C SER A 198 -28.67 -5.33 -16.42
N ALA A 199 -28.19 -5.53 -15.19
CA ALA A 199 -27.93 -4.46 -14.22
C ALA A 199 -26.55 -3.78 -14.42
N ALA A 200 -25.83 -4.17 -15.49
CA ALA A 200 -24.47 -3.70 -15.80
C ALA A 200 -23.40 -4.08 -14.75
N GLU A 201 -23.57 -5.19 -14.05
CA GLU A 201 -22.60 -5.74 -13.08
C GLU A 201 -21.78 -6.81 -13.75
N VAL A 202 -20.46 -6.86 -13.44
CA VAL A 202 -19.60 -7.98 -13.86
C VAL A 202 -20.03 -9.25 -13.14
N THR A 203 -20.19 -10.37 -13.85
CA THR A 203 -20.71 -11.62 -13.27
C THR A 203 -19.69 -12.72 -13.14
N ASN A 204 -18.70 -12.77 -14.04
CA ASN A 204 -17.66 -13.78 -13.97
C ASN A 204 -16.54 -13.39 -12.99
N MET A 205 -15.94 -14.40 -12.37
CA MET A 205 -14.74 -14.19 -11.57
C MET A 205 -13.57 -13.85 -12.50
N GLN A 206 -12.93 -12.69 -12.28
CA GLN A 206 -11.82 -12.24 -13.12
C GLN A 206 -11.03 -11.11 -12.45
N TRP A 207 -9.72 -11.06 -12.73
CA TRP A 207 -8.87 -9.96 -12.30
C TRP A 207 -9.17 -8.66 -13.05
N ILE A 208 -9.31 -7.58 -12.30
CA ILE A 208 -9.49 -6.22 -12.81
C ILE A 208 -8.37 -5.32 -12.29
N VAL A 209 -8.08 -4.23 -13.00
CA VAL A 209 -7.21 -3.16 -12.48
C VAL A 209 -8.10 -1.97 -12.16
N MET A 210 -8.16 -1.59 -10.90
CA MET A 210 -8.94 -0.45 -10.41
C MET A 210 -8.01 0.43 -9.57
N ASP A 211 -7.98 1.72 -9.87
CA ASP A 211 -7.10 2.70 -9.22
C ASP A 211 -5.61 2.26 -9.22
N GLY A 212 -5.17 1.67 -10.33
CA GLY A 212 -3.80 1.17 -10.53
C GLY A 212 -3.47 -0.14 -9.81
N GLN A 213 -4.42 -0.73 -9.07
CA GLN A 213 -4.20 -1.95 -8.29
C GLN A 213 -4.99 -3.14 -8.83
N TRP A 214 -4.39 -4.34 -8.72
CA TRP A 214 -5.06 -5.58 -9.05
C TRP A 214 -6.06 -5.96 -7.97
N LYS A 215 -7.30 -6.18 -8.38
CA LYS A 215 -8.40 -6.67 -7.54
C LYS A 215 -9.11 -7.82 -8.24
N LEU A 216 -9.67 -8.74 -7.48
CA LEU A 216 -10.43 -9.85 -8.04
C LEU A 216 -11.93 -9.53 -7.97
N ALA A 217 -12.56 -9.45 -9.13
CA ALA A 217 -14.02 -9.38 -9.22
C ALA A 217 -14.60 -10.78 -9.06
N LYS A 218 -15.59 -10.93 -8.19
CA LYS A 218 -16.34 -12.17 -7.97
C LYS A 218 -17.78 -11.81 -7.62
N ASP A 219 -18.73 -12.38 -8.34
CA ASP A 219 -20.17 -12.18 -8.09
C ASP A 219 -20.58 -10.69 -8.06
N GLY A 220 -19.96 -9.91 -8.95
CA GLY A 220 -20.22 -8.47 -9.07
C GLY A 220 -19.60 -7.61 -7.99
N LYS A 221 -18.80 -8.15 -7.08
CA LYS A 221 -18.14 -7.42 -5.98
C LYS A 221 -16.62 -7.65 -6.00
N ILE A 222 -15.90 -6.80 -5.30
CA ILE A 222 -14.49 -7.05 -4.99
C ILE A 222 -14.41 -8.20 -3.99
N ALA A 223 -13.65 -9.24 -4.34
CA ALA A 223 -13.37 -10.36 -3.45
C ALA A 223 -12.38 -9.95 -2.35
N THR A 224 -12.53 -10.55 -1.17
CA THR A 224 -11.62 -10.38 -0.01
C THR A 224 -11.29 -11.72 0.59
N GLY A 225 -10.28 -11.78 1.47
CA GLY A 225 -9.82 -13.01 2.10
C GLY A 225 -9.21 -13.99 1.10
N TRP A 226 -9.21 -15.28 1.46
CA TRP A 226 -8.66 -16.32 0.61
C TRP A 226 -9.51 -16.56 -0.64
N GLN A 227 -8.85 -16.52 -1.79
CA GLN A 227 -9.45 -16.86 -3.09
C GLN A 227 -8.56 -17.86 -3.82
N THR A 228 -9.19 -18.71 -4.64
CA THR A 228 -8.49 -19.61 -5.55
C THR A 228 -8.81 -19.18 -6.97
N TRP A 229 -7.78 -18.96 -7.78
CA TRP A 229 -7.88 -18.61 -9.18
C TRP A 229 -6.80 -19.37 -9.96
N ASP A 230 -7.17 -20.07 -11.01
CA ASP A 230 -6.26 -20.81 -11.89
C ASP A 230 -5.24 -21.66 -11.08
N ASN A 231 -5.75 -22.51 -10.18
CA ASN A 231 -5.00 -23.38 -9.26
C ASN A 231 -4.03 -22.66 -8.30
N ASN A 232 -4.02 -21.34 -8.24
CA ASN A 232 -3.24 -20.58 -7.29
C ASN A 232 -4.13 -19.99 -6.18
N ARG A 233 -3.59 -19.92 -4.98
CA ARG A 233 -4.25 -19.28 -3.85
C ARG A 233 -3.74 -17.86 -3.69
N TYR A 234 -4.65 -16.96 -3.39
CA TYR A 234 -4.39 -15.54 -3.16
C TYR A 234 -5.06 -15.12 -1.87
N TYR A 235 -4.49 -14.14 -1.21
CA TYR A 235 -5.15 -13.48 -0.09
C TYR A 235 -5.38 -12.01 -0.45
N LEU A 236 -6.64 -11.59 -0.35
CA LEU A 236 -7.07 -10.22 -0.65
C LEU A 236 -7.42 -9.52 0.66
N ASN A 237 -6.85 -8.36 0.88
CA ASN A 237 -7.11 -7.52 2.04
C ASN A 237 -8.59 -7.04 2.05
N ALA A 238 -9.02 -6.41 3.15
CA ALA A 238 -10.39 -5.91 3.27
C ALA A 238 -10.77 -4.87 2.19
N ASP A 239 -9.80 -4.14 1.66
CA ASP A 239 -9.96 -3.21 0.54
C ASP A 239 -9.86 -3.88 -0.84
N GLY A 240 -9.69 -5.20 -0.87
CA GLY A 240 -9.54 -6.01 -2.07
C GLY A 240 -8.15 -5.99 -2.71
N THR A 241 -7.17 -5.31 -2.10
CA THR A 241 -5.79 -5.38 -2.57
C THR A 241 -5.17 -6.73 -2.29
N MET A 242 -4.36 -7.22 -3.21
CA MET A 242 -3.74 -8.53 -3.13
C MET A 242 -2.46 -8.48 -2.31
N LYS A 243 -2.26 -9.44 -1.41
CA LYS A 243 -0.96 -9.67 -0.77
C LYS A 243 0.05 -10.16 -1.78
N ALA A 244 1.22 -9.53 -1.83
CA ALA A 244 2.29 -9.88 -2.76
C ALA A 244 3.65 -9.57 -2.16
N ASN A 245 4.64 -10.44 -2.43
CA ASN A 245 6.01 -10.30 -1.95
C ASN A 245 6.11 -10.07 -0.43
N GLU A 246 5.27 -10.75 0.32
CA GLU A 246 5.21 -10.66 1.79
C GLU A 246 4.91 -12.02 2.43
N SER A 247 5.17 -12.13 3.74
CA SER A 247 4.67 -13.23 4.57
C SER A 247 3.41 -12.80 5.30
N PHE A 248 2.52 -13.76 5.55
CA PHE A 248 1.25 -13.51 6.22
C PHE A 248 0.88 -14.68 7.12
N THR A 249 0.40 -14.40 8.32
CA THR A 249 -0.09 -15.42 9.24
C THR A 249 -1.61 -15.32 9.35
N ASP A 250 -2.27 -16.44 9.12
CA ASP A 250 -3.71 -16.57 9.24
C ASP A 250 -4.05 -17.90 9.95
N GLY A 251 -4.93 -17.86 10.95
CA GLY A 251 -5.30 -19.04 11.73
C GLY A 251 -4.11 -19.77 12.36
N GLY A 252 -3.05 -19.05 12.76
CA GLY A 252 -1.82 -19.62 13.32
C GLY A 252 -0.91 -20.32 12.30
N LYS A 253 -1.20 -20.23 10.99
CA LYS A 253 -0.38 -20.74 9.91
C LYS A 253 0.29 -19.61 9.14
N THR A 254 1.55 -19.80 8.76
CA THR A 254 2.32 -18.83 7.99
C THR A 254 2.29 -19.18 6.50
N TYR A 255 2.10 -18.18 5.68
CA TYR A 255 2.06 -18.23 4.22
C TYR A 255 3.04 -17.22 3.64
N PHE A 256 3.50 -17.48 2.42
CA PHE A 256 4.39 -16.57 1.69
C PHE A 256 3.84 -16.34 0.30
N PHE A 257 3.80 -15.08 -0.13
CA PHE A 257 3.28 -14.69 -1.43
C PHE A 257 4.39 -14.24 -2.35
N CYS A 258 4.34 -14.68 -3.60
CA CYS A 258 5.27 -14.22 -4.63
C CYS A 258 4.91 -12.79 -5.12
N SER A 259 5.76 -12.21 -5.96
CA SER A 259 5.57 -10.84 -6.46
C SER A 259 4.28 -10.62 -7.26
N TRP A 260 3.73 -11.66 -7.87
CA TRP A 260 2.44 -11.62 -8.57
C TRP A 260 1.25 -12.03 -7.69
N GLY A 261 1.46 -12.24 -6.37
CA GLY A 261 0.44 -12.45 -5.35
C GLY A 261 -0.02 -13.88 -5.12
N GLY A 262 0.44 -14.84 -5.88
CA GLY A 262 0.15 -16.26 -5.63
C GLY A 262 0.89 -16.76 -4.38
N ALA A 263 0.21 -17.55 -3.54
CA ALA A 263 0.86 -18.21 -2.42
C ALA A 263 1.80 -19.32 -2.91
N TYR A 264 3.03 -19.33 -2.40
CA TYR A 264 3.97 -20.42 -2.62
C TYR A 264 3.40 -21.73 -2.05
N LYS A 265 3.64 -22.85 -2.71
CA LYS A 265 3.20 -24.20 -2.29
C LYS A 265 4.17 -25.27 -2.75
N ASN A 266 4.26 -26.38 -1.99
CA ASN A 266 5.12 -27.53 -2.29
C ASN A 266 6.58 -27.18 -2.59
N CYS A 267 7.14 -26.18 -1.92
CA CYS A 267 8.49 -25.70 -2.19
C CYS A 267 9.21 -25.20 -0.94
N TRP A 268 10.53 -25.15 -1.04
CA TRP A 268 11.37 -24.45 -0.09
C TRP A 268 11.24 -22.93 -0.29
N GLN A 269 11.17 -22.22 0.83
CA GLN A 269 11.17 -20.77 0.84
C GLN A 269 12.21 -20.26 1.85
N THR A 270 12.96 -19.23 1.45
CA THR A 270 13.85 -18.51 2.36
C THR A 270 13.26 -17.12 2.59
N TRP A 271 13.05 -16.78 3.85
CA TRP A 271 12.50 -15.48 4.24
C TRP A 271 13.27 -14.95 5.45
N ASN A 272 13.78 -13.73 5.36
CA ASN A 272 14.61 -13.12 6.42
C ASN A 272 15.74 -14.06 6.92
N GLY A 273 16.42 -14.74 6.00
CA GLY A 273 17.54 -15.65 6.30
C GLY A 273 17.14 -17.01 6.89
N LYS A 274 15.87 -17.24 7.20
CA LYS A 274 15.33 -18.50 7.71
C LYS A 274 14.72 -19.33 6.60
N LYS A 275 14.78 -20.67 6.72
CA LYS A 275 14.22 -21.61 5.75
C LYS A 275 12.87 -22.15 6.22
N TYR A 276 11.96 -22.29 5.28
CA TYR A 276 10.60 -22.84 5.43
C TYR A 276 10.34 -23.85 4.33
N TYR A 277 9.41 -24.74 4.55
CA TYR A 277 8.82 -25.56 3.48
C TYR A 277 7.31 -25.42 3.52
N LEU A 278 6.66 -25.40 2.36
CA LEU A 278 5.25 -25.12 2.27
C LEU A 278 4.49 -26.36 1.79
N HIS A 279 3.34 -26.61 2.42
CA HIS A 279 2.38 -27.61 1.99
C HIS A 279 1.77 -27.27 0.62
N ASP A 280 1.01 -28.19 0.05
CA ASP A 280 0.22 -27.99 -1.17
C ASP A 280 -0.85 -26.89 -1.02
N ASN A 281 -1.34 -26.67 0.20
CA ASN A 281 -2.28 -25.60 0.54
C ASN A 281 -1.60 -24.26 0.80
N GLY A 282 -0.26 -24.18 0.71
CA GLY A 282 0.56 -22.99 0.92
C GLY A 282 0.92 -22.68 2.37
N ALA A 283 0.39 -23.40 3.36
CA ALA A 283 0.80 -23.21 4.75
C ALA A 283 2.21 -23.75 4.99
N ALA A 284 3.00 -23.04 5.79
CA ALA A 284 4.31 -23.51 6.20
C ALA A 284 4.20 -24.70 7.15
N TYR A 285 5.12 -25.66 7.00
CA TYR A 285 5.30 -26.76 7.96
C TYR A 285 5.54 -26.20 9.36
N GLN A 286 4.94 -26.80 10.37
CA GLN A 286 4.99 -26.32 11.75
C GLN A 286 4.83 -27.47 12.75
N ASN A 287 5.80 -27.66 13.66
CA ASN A 287 5.85 -28.77 14.62
C ASN A 287 5.74 -30.15 13.94
N GLU A 288 6.38 -30.32 12.80
CA GLU A 288 6.29 -31.54 12.01
C GLU A 288 7.55 -31.85 11.20
N TRP A 289 7.67 -33.12 10.80
CA TRP A 289 8.74 -33.63 9.98
C TRP A 289 8.40 -33.57 8.49
N LEU A 290 9.37 -33.16 7.70
CA LEU A 290 9.36 -33.27 6.24
C LEU A 290 10.42 -34.28 5.80
N LYS A 291 10.06 -35.25 4.96
CA LYS A 291 10.99 -36.06 4.20
C LYS A 291 11.04 -35.59 2.75
N THR A 292 12.19 -35.12 2.30
CA THR A 292 12.37 -34.72 0.90
C THR A 292 13.82 -34.96 0.48
N GLY A 293 14.04 -35.39 -0.77
CA GLY A 293 15.36 -35.75 -1.26
C GLY A 293 16.06 -36.84 -0.43
N GLY A 294 15.32 -37.79 0.15
CA GLY A 294 15.83 -38.85 1.01
C GLY A 294 16.27 -38.40 2.41
N LYS A 295 16.13 -37.12 2.75
CA LYS A 295 16.53 -36.50 4.02
C LYS A 295 15.31 -36.08 4.83
N TRP A 296 15.47 -36.07 6.18
CA TRP A 296 14.44 -35.61 7.11
C TRP A 296 14.83 -34.23 7.65
N TYR A 297 13.82 -33.34 7.75
CA TYR A 297 13.93 -31.99 8.28
C TYR A 297 12.84 -31.76 9.31
N TRP A 298 13.12 -31.02 10.36
CA TRP A 298 12.14 -30.65 11.37
C TRP A 298 11.81 -29.17 11.25
N PHE A 299 10.52 -28.84 11.31
CA PHE A 299 10.04 -27.46 11.37
C PHE A 299 9.50 -27.15 12.76
N GLN A 300 9.98 -26.07 13.34
CA GLN A 300 9.69 -25.65 14.71
C GLN A 300 8.30 -25.02 14.82
N ALA A 301 7.91 -24.60 16.07
CA ALA A 301 6.62 -23.96 16.33
C ALA A 301 6.44 -22.63 15.59
N ASP A 302 7.53 -21.94 15.26
CA ASP A 302 7.55 -20.72 14.44
C ASP A 302 7.61 -21.00 12.93
N SER A 303 7.42 -22.25 12.54
CA SER A 303 7.54 -22.76 11.17
C SER A 303 8.93 -22.70 10.55
N THR A 304 9.95 -22.31 11.28
CA THR A 304 11.33 -22.31 10.74
C THR A 304 11.93 -23.70 10.77
N MET A 305 12.76 -24.03 9.78
CA MET A 305 13.55 -25.25 9.77
C MET A 305 14.55 -25.23 10.92
N ALA A 306 14.57 -26.27 11.75
CA ALA A 306 15.58 -26.44 12.78
C ALA A 306 16.96 -26.68 12.14
N VAL A 307 17.99 -26.00 12.62
CA VAL A 307 19.38 -26.14 12.17
C VAL A 307 20.35 -26.18 13.34
N ASN A 308 21.34 -27.07 13.27
CA ASN A 308 22.40 -27.19 14.27
C ASN A 308 21.87 -27.17 15.73
N THR A 309 20.81 -27.95 16.00
CA THR A 309 20.15 -27.98 17.31
C THR A 309 19.63 -29.39 17.61
N SER A 310 19.26 -29.61 18.88
CA SER A 310 18.54 -30.79 19.34
C SER A 310 17.15 -30.41 19.86
N PHE A 311 16.20 -31.33 19.77
CA PHE A 311 14.82 -31.15 20.26
C PHE A 311 14.18 -32.49 20.59
N THR A 312 13.17 -32.46 21.45
CA THR A 312 12.39 -33.65 21.81
C THR A 312 11.06 -33.67 21.02
N TYR A 313 10.78 -34.81 20.41
CA TYR A 313 9.51 -35.08 19.75
C TYR A 313 9.03 -36.50 20.10
N LYS A 314 7.81 -36.64 20.62
CA LYS A 314 7.23 -37.92 21.08
C LYS A 314 8.23 -38.70 21.95
N ASP A 315 8.71 -38.05 23.02
CA ASP A 315 9.67 -38.55 24.01
C ASP A 315 11.03 -39.01 23.50
N ASN A 316 11.35 -38.76 22.25
CA ASN A 316 12.66 -39.07 21.69
C ASN A 316 13.43 -37.78 21.43
N LEU A 317 14.73 -37.77 21.73
CA LEU A 317 15.65 -36.71 21.44
C LEU A 317 16.22 -36.88 20.00
N TYR A 318 16.12 -35.83 19.21
CA TYR A 318 16.64 -35.76 17.85
C TYR A 318 17.67 -34.67 17.72
N PHE A 319 18.55 -34.83 16.77
CA PHE A 319 19.59 -33.85 16.41
C PHE A 319 19.52 -33.58 14.92
N VAL A 320 19.70 -32.31 14.53
CA VAL A 320 19.83 -31.88 13.13
C VAL A 320 21.16 -31.15 12.94
N ASP A 321 21.74 -31.32 11.77
CA ASP A 321 23.02 -30.69 11.40
C ASP A 321 22.84 -29.20 11.00
N GLY A 322 23.95 -28.53 10.59
CA GLY A 322 23.93 -27.15 10.13
C GLY A 322 23.16 -26.92 8.84
N ASN A 323 22.80 -27.98 8.11
CA ASN A 323 21.94 -27.94 6.93
C ASN A 323 20.48 -28.28 7.28
N GLY A 324 20.17 -28.54 8.56
CA GLY A 324 18.86 -28.95 9.05
C GLY A 324 18.54 -30.43 8.84
N VAL A 325 19.49 -31.25 8.39
CA VAL A 325 19.29 -32.68 8.13
C VAL A 325 19.33 -33.45 9.44
N MET A 326 18.35 -34.31 9.69
CA MET A 326 18.30 -35.19 10.84
C MET A 326 19.52 -36.14 10.87
N LEU A 327 20.22 -36.18 11.97
CA LEU A 327 21.31 -37.14 12.20
C LEU A 327 20.74 -38.55 12.37
N SER A 328 21.47 -39.57 11.87
CA SER A 328 21.07 -40.96 12.04
C SER A 328 22.29 -41.89 11.93
N GLY A 329 22.34 -42.96 12.72
CA GLY A 329 23.34 -44.00 12.69
C GLY A 329 24.75 -43.50 13.07
N CYS A 330 24.86 -42.45 13.90
CA CYS A 330 26.15 -41.80 14.18
C CYS A 330 26.29 -41.37 15.65
N TRP A 331 27.53 -41.11 16.06
CA TRP A 331 27.84 -40.46 17.31
C TRP A 331 27.62 -38.93 17.18
N LYS A 332 27.14 -38.32 18.23
CA LYS A 332 27.03 -36.88 18.39
C LYS A 332 27.63 -36.45 19.72
N GLU A 333 28.44 -35.43 19.70
CA GLU A 333 28.92 -34.78 20.92
C GLU A 333 28.37 -33.35 21.00
N GLU A 334 27.81 -33.02 22.17
CA GLU A 334 27.22 -31.71 22.42
C GLU A 334 27.38 -31.38 23.91
N ASN A 335 27.90 -30.19 24.22
CA ASN A 335 28.12 -29.71 25.60
C ASN A 335 28.90 -30.72 26.48
N GLY A 336 29.91 -31.35 25.92
CA GLY A 336 30.76 -32.33 26.64
C GLY A 336 30.10 -33.70 26.88
N ALA A 337 28.88 -33.91 26.45
CA ALA A 337 28.18 -35.19 26.53
C ALA A 337 28.15 -35.89 25.16
N LYS A 338 28.25 -37.24 25.19
CA LYS A 338 28.17 -38.07 23.98
C LYS A 338 26.83 -38.77 23.89
N TYR A 339 26.29 -38.79 22.70
CA TYR A 339 25.04 -39.41 22.31
C TYR A 339 25.25 -40.36 21.15
N TYR A 340 24.48 -41.42 21.06
CA TYR A 340 24.43 -42.19 19.84
C TYR A 340 23.03 -42.13 19.22
N ILE A 341 22.97 -41.69 17.97
CA ILE A 341 21.75 -41.51 17.22
C ILE A 341 21.47 -42.80 16.43
N ARG A 342 20.34 -43.44 16.68
CA ARG A 342 19.94 -44.69 16.01
C ARG A 342 19.64 -44.44 14.52
N SER A 343 19.62 -45.47 13.72
CA SER A 343 19.42 -45.39 12.26
C SER A 343 18.11 -44.67 11.88
N TRP A 344 17.09 -44.69 12.73
CA TRP A 344 15.83 -43.98 12.52
C TRP A 344 15.81 -42.54 13.08
N GLY A 345 16.91 -42.05 13.65
CA GLY A 345 17.09 -40.64 14.04
C GLY A 345 16.94 -40.34 15.54
N GLY A 346 16.30 -41.17 16.33
CA GLY A 346 16.20 -40.96 17.78
C GLY A 346 17.48 -41.37 18.53
N ALA A 347 17.88 -40.57 19.51
CA ALA A 347 19.02 -40.89 20.39
C ALA A 347 18.69 -42.12 21.24
N CYS A 348 19.76 -42.93 21.60
CA CYS A 348 19.61 -44.00 22.56
C CYS A 348 19.22 -43.44 23.91
N LYS A 349 18.25 -44.09 24.59
CA LYS A 349 17.67 -43.67 25.87
C LYS A 349 17.39 -44.89 26.74
N ASP A 350 17.82 -44.89 28.01
CA ASP A 350 17.61 -45.94 29.00
C ASP A 350 17.97 -47.33 28.51
N MET A 351 19.10 -47.49 27.81
CA MET A 351 19.40 -48.76 27.18
C MET A 351 20.91 -49.01 27.03
N GLN A 352 21.22 -50.30 27.00
CA GLN A 352 22.53 -50.76 26.49
C GLN A 352 22.45 -50.88 24.96
N MET A 353 23.55 -50.50 24.31
CA MET A 353 23.68 -50.61 22.84
C MET A 353 25.11 -51.07 22.45
N LYS A 354 25.17 -52.08 21.59
CA LYS A 354 26.46 -52.52 21.00
C LYS A 354 26.70 -51.72 19.73
N ILE A 355 27.79 -50.97 19.72
CA ILE A 355 28.20 -50.09 18.63
C ILE A 355 29.67 -50.42 18.26
N SER A 356 29.91 -50.80 17.02
CA SER A 356 31.23 -51.16 16.52
C SER A 356 31.98 -52.13 17.45
N GLY A 357 31.29 -53.17 17.94
CA GLY A 357 31.88 -54.24 18.77
C GLY A 357 31.93 -53.92 20.27
N LYS A 358 31.83 -52.70 20.71
CA LYS A 358 31.80 -52.27 22.11
C LYS A 358 30.39 -52.04 22.59
N THR A 359 30.11 -52.24 23.92
CA THR A 359 28.83 -52.05 24.53
C THR A 359 28.83 -50.78 25.39
N TYR A 360 27.84 -49.94 25.20
CA TYR A 360 27.65 -48.64 25.89
C TYR A 360 26.30 -48.63 26.58
N TYR A 361 26.15 -47.78 27.60
CA TYR A 361 24.86 -47.47 28.23
C TYR A 361 24.52 -46.01 28.10
N PHE A 362 23.27 -45.75 27.76
CA PHE A 362 22.72 -44.40 27.64
C PHE A 362 21.62 -44.19 28.69
N ARG A 363 21.68 -43.09 29.45
CA ARG A 363 20.72 -42.78 30.53
C ARG A 363 19.40 -42.27 29.97
N SER A 364 18.43 -41.96 30.87
CA SER A 364 17.16 -41.34 30.54
C SER A 364 17.26 -39.98 29.84
N ASP A 365 18.36 -39.23 30.07
CA ASP A 365 18.69 -38.01 29.36
C ASP A 365 19.46 -38.23 28.05
N CYS A 366 19.51 -39.47 27.57
CA CYS A 366 20.18 -39.94 26.36
C CYS A 366 21.74 -39.80 26.37
N LYS A 367 22.33 -39.36 27.48
CA LYS A 367 23.80 -39.22 27.56
C LYS A 367 24.45 -40.57 27.81
N MET A 368 25.59 -40.80 27.13
CA MET A 368 26.42 -41.95 27.35
C MET A 368 27.04 -41.89 28.77
N VAL A 369 27.00 -43.03 29.45
CA VAL A 369 27.63 -43.20 30.76
C VAL A 369 29.13 -43.37 30.59
N THR A 370 29.91 -42.70 31.44
CA THR A 370 31.38 -42.80 31.52
C THR A 370 31.84 -42.91 32.97
N ASP A 371 32.85 -43.68 33.23
CA ASP A 371 33.50 -43.90 34.53
C ASP A 371 32.48 -44.20 35.68
N GLN A 372 31.48 -45.03 35.40
CA GLN A 372 30.36 -45.31 36.32
C GLN A 372 29.84 -46.73 36.20
N THR A 373 29.33 -47.26 37.33
CA THR A 373 28.61 -48.55 37.35
C THR A 373 27.09 -48.31 37.23
N VAL A 374 26.48 -48.99 36.29
CA VAL A 374 25.01 -48.95 36.08
C VAL A 374 24.49 -50.38 35.94
N ASN A 375 23.50 -50.76 36.72
CA ASN A 375 22.92 -52.11 36.72
C ASN A 375 24.00 -53.24 36.85
N GLY A 376 24.99 -53.06 37.75
CA GLY A 376 26.07 -53.99 37.98
C GLY A 376 27.21 -54.03 36.93
N ASN A 377 27.07 -53.27 35.85
CA ASN A 377 28.05 -53.19 34.78
C ASN A 377 28.86 -51.87 34.89
N TYR A 378 30.19 -51.97 34.84
CA TYR A 378 31.05 -50.77 34.84
C TYR A 378 31.38 -50.34 33.42
N TYR A 379 31.21 -49.03 33.17
CA TYR A 379 31.50 -48.38 31.91
C TYR A 379 32.72 -47.46 32.14
N GLY A 380 33.81 -47.72 31.42
CA GLY A 380 35.07 -47.00 31.58
C GLY A 380 35.01 -45.54 31.13
N LYS A 381 36.14 -44.84 31.17
CA LYS A 381 36.27 -43.44 30.75
C LYS A 381 35.89 -43.19 29.30
N ASP A 382 36.07 -44.19 28.41
CA ASP A 382 35.64 -44.17 27.03
C ASP A 382 34.14 -44.49 26.84
N GLY A 383 33.44 -44.82 27.95
CA GLY A 383 32.04 -45.24 27.97
C GLY A 383 31.80 -46.71 27.62
N ALA A 384 32.81 -47.48 27.25
CA ALA A 384 32.70 -48.90 26.93
C ALA A 384 32.53 -49.74 28.19
N LEU A 385 31.70 -50.80 28.12
CA LEU A 385 31.60 -51.80 29.15
C LEU A 385 32.96 -52.48 29.35
N THR A 386 33.43 -52.50 30.58
CA THR A 386 34.73 -53.09 30.96
C THR A 386 34.72 -53.57 32.41
N THR A 387 35.76 -54.17 32.89
CA THR A 387 35.93 -54.52 34.30
C THR A 387 36.33 -53.26 35.08
N LYS A 388 35.71 -53.09 36.28
CA LYS A 388 36.07 -51.96 37.15
C LYS A 388 37.56 -52.03 37.51
N PRO A 389 38.36 -50.97 37.35
CA PRO A 389 39.73 -50.99 37.83
C PRO A 389 39.79 -51.28 39.32
N ALA A 390 40.70 -52.16 39.71
CA ALA A 390 40.94 -52.40 41.13
C ALA A 390 41.31 -51.05 41.79
N ALA A 391 40.76 -50.79 42.97
CA ALA A 391 41.19 -49.61 43.74
C ALA A 391 42.71 -49.69 43.98
N LYS A 392 43.42 -48.68 43.58
CA LYS A 392 44.84 -48.56 43.95
C LYS A 392 44.94 -48.68 45.42
N PRO A 393 45.78 -49.56 45.98
CA PRO A 393 45.95 -49.66 47.44
C PRO A 393 46.20 -48.25 47.97
N THR A 394 45.38 -47.89 48.94
CA THR A 394 45.62 -46.62 49.69
C THR A 394 46.96 -46.83 50.37
N GLU A 395 47.94 -46.00 50.05
CA GLU A 395 49.23 -45.97 50.75
C GLU A 395 48.93 -45.80 52.22
N THR A 396 49.41 -46.77 53.00
CA THR A 396 49.29 -46.73 54.47
C THR A 396 49.92 -45.38 54.92
N PRO A 397 49.24 -44.58 55.70
CA PRO A 397 49.83 -43.30 56.10
C PRO A 397 51.16 -43.58 56.85
N LYS A 398 52.27 -43.00 56.40
CA LYS A 398 53.56 -43.00 57.05
C LYS A 398 53.35 -42.56 58.49
N PRO A 399 53.98 -43.25 59.51
CA PRO A 399 53.83 -42.85 60.89
C PRO A 399 54.14 -41.36 61.08
N THR A 400 53.22 -40.65 61.68
CA THR A 400 53.37 -39.22 61.99
C THR A 400 54.52 -39.06 63.01
N GLU A 401 55.54 -38.30 62.63
CA GLU A 401 56.64 -37.93 63.55
C GLU A 401 56.04 -37.13 64.71
N THR A 402 56.49 -37.41 65.93
CA THR A 402 56.09 -36.76 67.18
C THR A 402 56.33 -35.26 67.07
N PRO A 403 55.38 -34.43 67.39
CA PRO A 403 55.51 -32.96 67.22
C PRO A 403 56.57 -32.42 68.15
N LYS A 404 57.52 -31.66 67.62
CA LYS A 404 58.47 -30.82 68.34
C LYS A 404 57.69 -29.74 69.12
N PRO A 405 58.07 -29.33 70.35
CA PRO A 405 57.36 -28.35 71.14
C PRO A 405 57.14 -27.03 70.35
N THR A 406 55.95 -26.57 70.38
CA THR A 406 55.47 -25.34 69.70
C THR A 406 56.08 -24.14 70.46
N GLU A 407 56.77 -23.27 69.74
CA GLU A 407 57.17 -21.97 70.25
C GLU A 407 55.94 -21.08 70.45
N THR A 408 55.97 -20.27 71.52
CA THR A 408 54.89 -19.36 71.91
C THR A 408 54.58 -18.35 70.80
N PRO A 409 53.35 -18.13 70.44
CA PRO A 409 53.04 -17.23 69.35
C PRO A 409 53.31 -15.76 69.71
N LYS A 410 54.00 -15.06 68.83
CA LYS A 410 54.18 -13.61 68.81
C LYS A 410 52.83 -12.92 68.69
N PRO A 411 52.54 -11.79 69.35
CA PRO A 411 51.26 -11.12 69.28
C PRO A 411 50.93 -10.75 67.78
N THR A 412 49.70 -11.07 67.37
CA THR A 412 49.12 -10.75 66.10
C THR A 412 48.88 -9.25 65.98
N GLU A 413 49.45 -8.62 65.00
CA GLU A 413 49.13 -7.22 64.67
C GLU A 413 47.68 -7.07 64.26
N THR A 414 47.06 -5.99 64.76
CA THR A 414 45.66 -5.61 64.50
C THR A 414 45.48 -5.38 62.98
N PRO A 415 44.45 -5.94 62.37
CA PRO A 415 44.21 -5.69 60.91
C PRO A 415 43.89 -4.24 60.66
N LYS A 416 44.56 -3.67 59.68
CA LYS A 416 44.28 -2.34 59.13
C LYS A 416 42.84 -2.30 58.58
N PRO A 417 42.06 -1.22 58.78
CA PRO A 417 40.68 -1.12 58.25
C PRO A 417 40.65 -1.29 56.72
N THR A 418 39.74 -2.16 56.28
CA THR A 418 39.40 -2.35 54.85
C THR A 418 38.81 -1.07 54.26
N GLU A 419 39.39 -0.53 53.23
CA GLU A 419 38.88 0.63 52.54
C GLU A 419 37.48 0.33 51.95
N THR A 420 36.56 1.25 52.15
CA THR A 420 35.21 1.22 51.61
C THR A 420 35.29 1.27 50.09
N PRO A 421 34.57 0.42 49.36
CA PRO A 421 34.60 0.47 47.88
C PRO A 421 34.01 1.80 47.42
N LYS A 422 34.72 2.46 46.48
CA LYS A 422 34.34 3.67 45.79
C LYS A 422 33.00 3.42 45.06
N PRO A 423 32.04 4.34 45.09
CA PRO A 423 30.77 4.18 44.36
C PRO A 423 31.02 3.99 42.84
N THR A 424 30.36 2.98 42.28
CA THR A 424 30.34 2.72 40.83
C THR A 424 29.66 3.90 40.12
N GLU A 425 30.36 4.49 39.16
CA GLU A 425 29.82 5.58 38.39
C GLU A 425 28.58 5.12 37.62
N THR A 426 27.51 5.90 37.67
CA THR A 426 26.27 5.72 36.92
C THR A 426 26.59 5.84 35.41
N PRO A 427 26.17 4.93 34.55
CA PRO A 427 26.42 5.06 33.13
C PRO A 427 25.77 6.33 32.56
N LYS A 428 26.56 7.12 31.82
CA LYS A 428 26.14 8.30 31.07
C LYS A 428 24.99 7.93 30.13
N PRO A 429 23.93 8.74 30.02
CA PRO A 429 22.84 8.48 29.06
C PRO A 429 23.38 8.38 27.65
N THR A 430 22.99 7.31 26.94
CA THR A 430 23.29 7.10 25.50
C THR A 430 22.60 8.20 24.71
N GLU A 431 23.38 8.92 23.91
CA GLU A 431 22.85 9.96 23.03
C GLU A 431 21.83 9.37 22.06
N THR A 432 20.68 10.03 21.94
CA THR A 432 19.64 9.71 20.95
C THR A 432 20.23 9.88 19.54
N PRO A 433 20.11 8.90 18.63
CA PRO A 433 20.61 9.06 17.28
C PRO A 433 19.89 10.23 16.57
N LYS A 434 20.69 11.12 15.97
CA LYS A 434 20.26 12.23 15.12
C LYS A 434 19.37 11.68 13.99
N PRO A 435 18.25 12.32 13.64
CA PRO A 435 17.42 11.89 12.53
C PRO A 435 18.23 11.82 11.23
N THR A 436 18.17 10.67 10.57
CA THR A 436 18.74 10.45 9.23
C THR A 436 18.02 11.35 8.24
N GLU A 437 18.76 12.13 7.49
CA GLU A 437 18.22 13.00 6.44
C GLU A 437 17.47 12.15 5.41
N THR A 438 16.26 12.60 5.04
CA THR A 438 15.43 12.01 3.99
C THR A 438 16.18 12.08 2.67
N PRO A 439 16.37 10.99 1.92
CA PRO A 439 17.00 11.05 0.63
C PRO A 439 16.19 11.92 -0.34
N LYS A 440 16.88 12.84 -1.02
CA LYS A 440 16.37 13.68 -2.10
C LYS A 440 15.71 12.79 -3.18
N PRO A 441 14.54 13.14 -3.72
CA PRO A 441 13.90 12.39 -4.78
C PRO A 441 14.83 12.22 -5.97
N THR A 442 15.06 10.97 -6.38
CA THR A 442 15.78 10.62 -7.60
C THR A 442 14.93 11.03 -8.80
N GLU A 443 15.52 11.76 -9.74
CA GLU A 443 14.86 12.18 -10.98
C GLU A 443 14.33 10.96 -11.74
N THR A 444 13.08 11.08 -12.22
CA THR A 444 12.41 10.07 -13.05
C THR A 444 13.16 9.90 -14.36
N PRO A 445 13.57 8.70 -14.77
CA PRO A 445 14.19 8.52 -16.08
C PRO A 445 13.18 8.82 -17.19
N LYS A 446 13.63 9.58 -18.19
CA LYS A 446 12.94 9.93 -19.43
C LYS A 446 12.50 8.63 -20.13
N PRO A 447 11.30 8.56 -20.70
CA PRO A 447 10.83 7.37 -21.43
C PRO A 447 11.76 7.04 -22.59
N THR A 448 12.27 5.81 -22.59
CA THR A 448 13.00 5.24 -23.73
C THR A 448 12.00 4.88 -24.82
N GLU A 449 12.31 5.28 -26.04
CA GLU A 449 11.51 5.02 -27.24
C GLU A 449 11.35 3.51 -27.46
N THR A 450 10.14 3.11 -27.85
CA THR A 450 9.72 1.74 -28.13
C THR A 450 10.36 1.25 -29.42
N PRO A 451 11.02 0.08 -29.47
CA PRO A 451 11.35 -0.56 -30.73
C PRO A 451 10.13 -1.21 -31.36
N ASN A 452 10.09 -1.07 -32.68
CA ASN A 452 9.18 -1.56 -33.69
C ASN A 452 8.54 -2.93 -33.46
N GLN A 453 7.25 -2.98 -33.75
CA GLN A 453 6.47 -4.21 -33.95
C GLN A 453 7.09 -5.09 -35.03
N GLN A 454 7.43 -6.31 -34.72
CA GLN A 454 7.49 -7.39 -35.72
C GLN A 454 6.25 -8.28 -35.58
N LYS A 455 5.58 -8.40 -36.74
CA LYS A 455 4.46 -9.30 -37.07
C LYS A 455 4.81 -10.75 -36.72
N TYR A 456 3.92 -11.44 -36.01
CA TYR A 456 3.71 -12.87 -36.26
C TYR A 456 2.22 -13.10 -36.54
N GLN A 457 1.93 -13.43 -37.79
CA GLN A 457 0.78 -14.23 -38.19
C GLN A 457 1.06 -15.68 -37.80
N LEU A 458 0.17 -16.31 -37.11
CA LEU A 458 -0.49 -17.62 -37.37
C LEU A 458 -1.51 -17.84 -36.25
#